data_603623490cd64026175e12004ae3f653
#
_entry.id   603623490cd64026175e12004ae3f653
#
_cell.length_a   1.000
_cell.length_b   1.000
_cell.length_c   1.000
_cell.angle_alpha   90.00
_cell.angle_beta   90.00
_cell.angle_gamma   90.00
#
_symmetry.space_group_name_H-M   'P 1'
#
loop_
_entity.id
_entity.type
_entity.pdbx_description
1 polymer ?
#
loop_
_entity_poly.entity_id
_entity_poly.type
_entity_poly.pdbx_seq_one_letter_code
_entity_poly.pdbx_strand_id
1 'polypeptide(L)'
;MTARPTDLDTRPRAHEMGIYKRYFDLIAAGVKTTEIRVNDSSRQKIVEGSLIRFRCRNEEVLTRVTRVTRYPNFDDMFDHESVTSVNPTATRDEQLANIRQIYPPEREALGVVAIGIELVDSPRPQTTTPIHQLHRERTAQADAR
;
A
#
# COMPACT_ATOMS: atom_id res chain seq x y z
N MET A 1 -12.71 -12.68 32.16
CA MET A 1 -12.49 -12.40 31.54
C MET A 1 -11.73 -12.42 31.00
N THR A 2 -11.77 -12.52 30.83
CA THR A 2 -11.11 -12.66 30.26
C THR A 2 -10.33 -11.98 29.56
N ALA A 3 -9.25 -11.74 29.75
CA ALA A 3 -8.45 -11.02 28.86
C ALA A 3 -8.54 -11.63 27.52
N ARG A 4 -8.83 -10.85 26.57
CA ARG A 4 -8.90 -11.36 25.25
C ARG A 4 -7.61 -11.05 24.53
N PRO A 5 -7.31 -11.82 23.47
CA PRO A 5 -6.10 -11.51 22.70
C PRO A 5 -6.02 -10.06 22.25
N THR A 6 -7.17 -9.47 21.93
CA THR A 6 -7.17 -8.09 21.51
C THR A 6 -6.70 -7.13 22.57
N ASP A 7 -6.86 -7.52 23.84
CA ASP A 7 -6.38 -6.66 24.91
C ASP A 7 -4.86 -6.60 24.95
N LEU A 8 -4.23 -7.64 24.44
CA LEU A 8 -2.78 -7.72 24.47
C LEU A 8 -2.14 -7.13 23.22
N ASP A 9 -2.89 -7.07 22.13
CA ASP A 9 -2.38 -6.56 20.87
C ASP A 9 -2.88 -5.14 20.68
N THR A 10 -1.98 -4.18 20.81
CA THR A 10 -2.34 -2.77 20.68
C THR A 10 -2.24 -2.25 19.25
N ARG A 11 -1.84 -3.11 18.32
CA ARG A 11 -1.72 -2.69 16.94
C ARG A 11 -3.10 -2.49 16.31
N PRO A 12 -3.28 -1.47 15.44
CA PRO A 12 -4.55 -1.29 14.75
C PRO A 12 -4.87 -2.51 13.89
N ARG A 13 -6.15 -2.81 13.82
CA ARG A 13 -6.60 -3.85 12.89
C ARG A 13 -6.45 -3.35 11.47
N ALA A 14 -5.93 -4.18 10.61
CA ALA A 14 -5.67 -3.78 9.24
C ALA A 14 -5.77 -4.99 8.33
N HIS A 15 -6.17 -4.73 7.10
CA HIS A 15 -6.00 -5.70 6.03
C HIS A 15 -4.51 -5.85 5.78
N GLU A 16 -4.06 -7.04 5.43
CA GLU A 16 -2.66 -7.26 5.16
C GLU A 16 -2.48 -7.62 3.70
N MET A 17 -1.50 -7.00 3.05
CA MET A 17 -1.20 -7.27 1.66
C MET A 17 0.30 -7.40 1.48
N GLY A 18 0.73 -8.50 0.87
CA GLY A 18 2.10 -8.62 0.41
C GLY A 18 2.29 -7.81 -0.85
N ILE A 19 3.47 -7.29 -1.04
CA ILE A 19 3.77 -6.47 -2.20
C ILE A 19 5.24 -6.61 -2.56
N TYR A 20 5.58 -6.45 -3.84
CA TYR A 20 6.96 -6.51 -4.27
C TYR A 20 7.75 -5.31 -3.73
N LYS A 21 9.03 -5.52 -3.53
CA LYS A 21 9.91 -4.53 -2.91
C LYS A 21 9.85 -3.19 -3.63
N ARG A 22 9.87 -3.19 -4.95
CA ARG A 22 9.87 -1.94 -5.70
C ARG A 22 8.62 -1.11 -5.43
N TYR A 23 7.48 -1.76 -5.29
CA TYR A 23 6.23 -1.06 -4.98
C TYR A 23 6.16 -0.69 -3.51
N PHE A 24 6.67 -1.55 -2.65
CA PHE A 24 6.75 -1.24 -1.22
C PHE A 24 7.53 0.06 -1.00
N ASP A 25 8.68 0.17 -1.66
CA ASP A 25 9.51 1.36 -1.51
C ASP A 25 8.80 2.62 -1.97
N LEU A 26 8.03 2.53 -3.04
CA LEU A 26 7.26 3.67 -3.55
C LEU A 26 6.14 4.07 -2.59
N ILE A 27 5.49 3.11 -1.96
CA ILE A 27 4.47 3.40 -0.95
C ILE A 27 5.12 4.04 0.26
N ALA A 28 6.22 3.48 0.72
CA ALA A 28 6.90 3.98 1.91
C ALA A 28 7.41 5.41 1.70
N ALA A 29 7.77 5.74 0.47
CA ALA A 29 8.22 7.09 0.12
C ALA A 29 7.07 8.06 -0.09
N GLY A 30 5.83 7.58 -0.07
CA GLY A 30 4.67 8.45 -0.30
C GLY A 30 4.44 8.79 -1.76
N VAL A 31 5.14 8.12 -2.67
CA VAL A 31 5.06 8.42 -4.09
C VAL A 31 3.97 7.61 -4.78
N LYS A 32 3.80 6.35 -4.37
CA LYS A 32 2.72 5.52 -4.86
C LYS A 32 1.53 5.71 -3.94
N THR A 33 0.49 6.35 -4.45
CA THR A 33 -0.70 6.68 -3.66
C THR A 33 -1.95 5.94 -4.13
N THR A 34 -1.81 5.06 -5.11
CA THR A 34 -2.92 4.21 -5.58
C THR A 34 -2.41 2.80 -5.74
N GLU A 35 -3.04 1.87 -5.04
CA GLU A 35 -2.78 0.44 -5.20
C GLU A 35 -3.86 -0.13 -6.08
N ILE A 36 -3.49 -1.02 -7.00
CA ILE A 36 -4.46 -1.63 -7.91
C ILE A 36 -4.45 -3.14 -7.73
N ARG A 37 -5.63 -3.72 -7.69
CA ARG A 37 -5.83 -5.16 -7.47
C ARG A 37 -7.06 -5.64 -8.24
N VAL A 38 -7.12 -6.95 -8.43
CA VAL A 38 -8.37 -7.57 -8.87
C VAL A 38 -9.35 -7.51 -7.70
N ASN A 39 -10.62 -7.28 -8.00
CA ASN A 39 -11.66 -7.07 -7.00
C ASN A 39 -12.23 -8.40 -6.53
N ASP A 40 -11.39 -9.24 -5.93
CA ASP A 40 -11.82 -10.51 -5.39
C ASP A 40 -12.49 -10.31 -4.03
N SER A 41 -12.95 -11.42 -3.41
CA SER A 41 -13.71 -11.33 -2.17
C SER A 41 -12.95 -10.62 -1.05
N SER A 42 -11.63 -10.79 -0.99
CA SER A 42 -10.84 -10.14 0.04
C SER A 42 -10.82 -8.63 -0.14
N ARG A 43 -10.69 -8.19 -1.38
CA ARG A 43 -10.59 -6.76 -1.67
C ARG A 43 -11.94 -6.07 -1.58
N GLN A 44 -13.03 -6.81 -1.77
CA GLN A 44 -14.36 -6.24 -1.64
C GLN A 44 -14.67 -5.76 -0.23
N LYS A 45 -13.92 -6.22 0.75
CA LYS A 45 -14.09 -5.80 2.14
C LYS A 45 -13.40 -4.50 2.47
N ILE A 46 -12.59 -3.99 1.56
CA ILE A 46 -11.85 -2.76 1.78
C ILE A 46 -12.75 -1.58 1.45
N VAL A 47 -12.84 -0.63 2.37
CA VAL A 47 -13.67 0.57 2.19
C VAL A 47 -12.86 1.80 2.62
N GLU A 48 -13.37 2.96 2.31
CA GLU A 48 -12.75 4.21 2.74
C GLU A 48 -12.58 4.19 4.25
N GLY A 49 -11.43 4.58 4.73
CA GLY A 49 -11.10 4.56 6.15
C GLY A 49 -10.46 3.27 6.63
N SER A 50 -10.54 2.20 5.83
CA SER A 50 -9.86 0.96 6.18
C SER A 50 -8.36 1.17 6.30
N LEU A 51 -7.72 0.36 7.12
CA LEU A 51 -6.26 0.35 7.20
C LEU A 51 -5.71 -0.83 6.42
N ILE A 52 -4.62 -0.60 5.72
CA ILE A 52 -3.91 -1.66 5.00
C ILE A 52 -2.46 -1.64 5.45
N ARG A 53 -1.99 -2.80 5.90
CA ARG A 53 -0.59 -2.99 6.24
C ARG A 53 0.07 -3.71 5.09
N PHE A 54 0.93 -3.00 4.37
CA PHE A 54 1.69 -3.60 3.28
C PHE A 54 2.96 -4.21 3.84
N ARG A 55 3.26 -5.41 3.40
CA ARG A 55 4.38 -6.16 3.91
C ARG A 55 5.29 -6.60 2.79
N CYS A 56 6.59 -6.48 3.05
CA CYS A 56 7.61 -6.97 2.13
C CYS A 56 8.75 -7.50 2.99
N ARG A 57 8.91 -8.81 2.99
CA ARG A 57 9.94 -9.45 3.81
C ARG A 57 9.71 -9.11 5.29
N ASN A 58 10.68 -8.46 5.92
CA ASN A 58 10.59 -8.11 7.34
C ASN A 58 10.11 -6.68 7.56
N GLU A 59 9.73 -6.00 6.50
CA GLU A 59 9.29 -4.61 6.61
C GLU A 59 7.80 -4.51 6.42
N GLU A 60 7.22 -3.48 7.01
CA GLU A 60 5.80 -3.20 6.81
C GLU A 60 5.57 -1.71 6.87
N VAL A 61 4.50 -1.28 6.23
CA VAL A 61 4.07 0.12 6.26
C VAL A 61 2.56 0.15 6.39
N LEU A 62 2.06 1.01 7.25
CA LEU A 62 0.63 1.13 7.51
C LEU A 62 0.06 2.29 6.73
N THR A 63 -1.03 2.03 6.02
CA THR A 63 -1.71 3.05 5.23
C THR A 63 -3.17 3.10 5.58
N ARG A 64 -3.82 4.22 5.26
CA ARG A 64 -5.27 4.37 5.38
C ARG A 64 -5.85 4.55 3.99
N VAL A 65 -6.97 3.90 3.75
CA VAL A 65 -7.66 3.98 2.46
C VAL A 65 -8.42 5.30 2.39
N THR A 66 -8.11 6.08 1.36
CA THR A 66 -8.77 7.37 1.13
C THR A 66 -9.95 7.26 0.20
N ARG A 67 -9.94 6.26 -0.69
CA ARG A 67 -11.05 6.00 -1.60
C ARG A 67 -10.92 4.62 -2.18
N VAL A 68 -12.02 4.10 -2.69
CA VAL A 68 -12.05 2.82 -3.38
C VAL A 68 -12.89 3.03 -4.63
N THR A 69 -12.30 2.77 -5.79
CA THR A 69 -13.00 2.93 -7.07
C THR A 69 -12.89 1.63 -7.85
N ARG A 70 -14.01 1.14 -8.35
CA ARG A 70 -14.07 -0.13 -9.06
C ARG A 70 -14.26 0.11 -10.54
N TYR A 71 -13.63 -0.74 -11.34
CA TYR A 71 -13.67 -0.65 -12.79
C TYR A 71 -13.87 -2.06 -13.36
N PRO A 72 -14.43 -2.17 -14.56
CA PRO A 72 -14.61 -3.50 -15.15
C PRO A 72 -13.30 -4.18 -15.57
N ASN A 73 -12.27 -3.40 -15.89
CA ASN A 73 -11.00 -3.95 -16.34
C ASN A 73 -9.88 -2.93 -16.12
N PHE A 74 -8.65 -3.34 -16.37
CA PHE A 74 -7.51 -2.46 -16.16
C PHE A 74 -7.41 -1.36 -17.20
N ASP A 75 -7.89 -1.56 -18.42
CA ASP A 75 -7.90 -0.49 -19.42
C ASP A 75 -8.76 0.68 -18.94
N ASP A 76 -9.97 0.39 -18.51
CA ASP A 76 -10.87 1.43 -18.00
C ASP A 76 -10.27 2.09 -16.78
N MET A 77 -9.64 1.31 -15.91
CA MET A 77 -9.02 1.86 -14.73
C MET A 77 -7.97 2.91 -15.11
N PHE A 78 -7.06 2.57 -16.04
CA PHE A 78 -6.00 3.49 -16.42
C PHE A 78 -6.50 4.65 -17.28
N ASP A 79 -7.71 4.57 -17.81
CA ASP A 79 -8.32 5.71 -18.47
C ASP A 79 -8.74 6.79 -17.45
N HIS A 80 -8.97 6.41 -16.21
CA HIS A 80 -9.50 7.32 -15.18
C HIS A 80 -8.53 7.57 -14.04
N GLU A 81 -7.60 6.68 -13.80
CA GLU A 81 -6.64 6.82 -12.70
C GLU A 81 -5.35 7.42 -13.20
N SER A 82 -4.71 8.19 -12.35
CA SER A 82 -3.40 8.74 -12.69
C SER A 82 -2.38 7.61 -12.73
N VAL A 83 -1.77 7.43 -13.88
CA VAL A 83 -0.75 6.40 -14.08
C VAL A 83 0.40 6.58 -13.10
N THR A 84 0.79 7.84 -12.86
CA THR A 84 1.90 8.11 -11.95
C THR A 84 1.56 7.90 -10.49
N SER A 85 0.29 7.98 -10.13
CA SER A 85 -0.10 7.69 -8.74
C SER A 85 0.00 6.20 -8.44
N VAL A 86 -0.09 5.36 -9.46
CA VAL A 86 0.05 3.91 -9.32
C VAL A 86 1.53 3.53 -9.34
N ASN A 87 2.28 4.07 -10.30
CA ASN A 87 3.70 3.79 -10.42
C ASN A 87 4.35 4.87 -11.28
N PRO A 88 5.06 5.82 -10.67
CA PRO A 88 5.66 6.91 -11.44
C PRO A 88 6.84 6.47 -12.31
N THR A 89 7.29 5.23 -12.19
CA THR A 89 8.48 4.76 -12.91
C THR A 89 8.12 3.99 -14.18
N ALA A 90 6.83 3.86 -14.50
CA ALA A 90 6.42 3.05 -15.65
C ALA A 90 5.30 3.76 -16.40
N THR A 91 5.28 3.57 -17.73
CA THR A 91 4.21 4.11 -18.56
C THR A 91 2.93 3.30 -18.38
N ARG A 92 1.83 3.83 -18.93
CA ARG A 92 0.56 3.10 -18.91
C ARG A 92 0.69 1.72 -19.54
N ASP A 93 1.31 1.65 -20.71
CA ASP A 93 1.46 0.37 -21.41
C ASP A 93 2.30 -0.62 -20.61
N GLU A 94 3.37 -0.13 -20.00
CA GLU A 94 4.20 -0.97 -19.16
C GLU A 94 3.44 -1.47 -17.95
N GLN A 95 2.65 -0.61 -17.33
CA GLN A 95 1.87 -1.01 -16.17
C GLN A 95 0.79 -2.03 -16.54
N LEU A 96 0.12 -1.84 -17.67
CA LEU A 96 -0.86 -2.81 -18.15
C LEU A 96 -0.20 -4.17 -18.38
N ALA A 97 0.95 -4.18 -19.05
CA ALA A 97 1.65 -5.42 -19.31
C ALA A 97 2.05 -6.11 -18.01
N ASN A 98 2.56 -5.34 -17.06
CA ASN A 98 3.01 -5.90 -15.79
C ASN A 98 1.86 -6.49 -14.98
N ILE A 99 0.76 -5.77 -14.88
CA ILE A 99 -0.34 -6.24 -14.05
C ILE A 99 -1.01 -7.46 -14.67
N ARG A 100 -1.03 -7.56 -16.00
CA ARG A 100 -1.61 -8.69 -16.70
C ARG A 100 -0.73 -9.93 -16.66
N GLN A 101 0.53 -9.79 -16.30
CA GLN A 101 1.37 -10.96 -16.01
C GLN A 101 1.03 -11.53 -14.64
N ILE A 102 0.55 -10.69 -13.73
CA ILE A 102 0.15 -11.14 -12.40
C ILE A 102 -1.24 -11.73 -12.41
N TYR A 103 -2.17 -11.10 -13.13
CA TYR A 103 -3.56 -11.50 -13.14
C TYR A 103 -3.97 -11.96 -14.54
N PRO A 104 -4.32 -13.23 -14.70
CA PRO A 104 -4.81 -13.72 -15.99
C PRO A 104 -6.21 -13.17 -16.30
N PRO A 105 -6.68 -13.30 -17.56
CA PRO A 105 -7.95 -12.70 -17.96
C PRO A 105 -9.15 -13.12 -17.09
N GLU A 106 -9.19 -14.36 -16.65
CA GLU A 106 -10.31 -14.81 -15.82
C GLU A 106 -10.32 -14.13 -14.46
N ARG A 107 -9.17 -13.70 -13.97
CA ARG A 107 -9.13 -12.93 -12.73
C ARG A 107 -9.54 -11.49 -12.98
N GLU A 108 -9.07 -10.90 -14.07
CA GLU A 108 -9.46 -9.55 -14.44
C GLU A 108 -10.97 -9.44 -14.65
N ALA A 109 -11.59 -10.51 -15.14
CA ALA A 109 -13.03 -10.54 -15.36
C ALA A 109 -13.86 -10.35 -14.09
N LEU A 110 -13.26 -10.52 -12.92
CA LEU A 110 -13.93 -10.23 -11.65
C LEU A 110 -14.06 -8.72 -11.40
N GLY A 111 -13.50 -7.92 -12.29
CA GLY A 111 -13.39 -6.49 -12.06
C GLY A 111 -12.12 -6.17 -11.34
N VAL A 112 -11.77 -4.89 -11.33
CA VAL A 112 -10.53 -4.43 -10.70
C VAL A 112 -10.85 -3.27 -9.80
N VAL A 113 -9.93 -2.98 -8.88
CA VAL A 113 -10.17 -1.94 -7.89
C VAL A 113 -8.93 -1.07 -7.74
N ALA A 114 -9.14 0.23 -7.74
CA ALA A 114 -8.12 1.22 -7.45
C ALA A 114 -8.35 1.71 -6.03
N ILE A 115 -7.34 1.59 -5.20
CA ILE A 115 -7.42 1.90 -3.77
C ILE A 115 -6.48 3.07 -3.50
N GLY A 116 -7.06 4.23 -3.21
CA GLY A 116 -6.26 5.38 -2.80
C GLY A 116 -5.75 5.15 -1.39
N ILE A 117 -4.48 5.45 -1.15
CA ILE A 117 -3.86 5.20 0.15
C ILE A 117 -3.04 6.40 0.57
N GLU A 118 -2.96 6.61 1.87
CA GLU A 118 -2.06 7.59 2.47
C GLU A 118 -1.32 6.93 3.62
N LEU A 119 -0.10 7.38 3.87
CA LEU A 119 0.69 6.84 4.97
C LEU A 119 0.06 7.28 6.29
N VAL A 120 -0.11 6.32 7.19
CA VAL A 120 -0.52 6.63 8.56
C VAL A 120 0.69 7.01 9.37
N ASP A 121 1.79 6.33 9.09
CA ASP A 121 2.97 6.41 9.89
C ASP A 121 4.17 6.22 8.99
N SER A 122 5.24 6.92 9.29
CA SER A 122 6.46 6.71 8.53
C SER A 122 6.94 5.29 8.76
N PRO A 123 7.40 4.61 7.71
CA PRO A 123 8.00 3.31 7.91
C PRO A 123 9.26 3.48 8.75
N ARG A 124 9.47 2.54 9.66
CA ARG A 124 10.65 2.58 10.47
C ARG A 124 10.95 1.18 10.96
N PRO A 125 12.20 0.99 11.36
CA PRO A 125 12.53 -0.28 11.97
C PRO A 125 11.74 -0.45 13.26
N GLN A 126 11.42 -1.60 13.56
CA GLN A 126 10.67 -1.88 14.76
C GLN A 126 11.40 -1.48 16.00
N THR A 127 12.65 -1.40 15.87
CA THR A 127 13.41 -0.99 16.97
C THR A 127 13.39 0.44 17.14
N THR A 128 13.51 1.09 16.78
CA THR A 128 13.65 2.26 17.02
C THR A 128 14.43 2.89 17.67
N THR A 129 15.03 3.12 17.74
CA THR A 129 15.68 3.66 18.22
C THR A 129 16.09 4.57 18.19
N PRO A 130 16.39 4.91 18.27
CA PRO A 130 16.73 5.72 18.20
C PRO A 130 17.30 6.48 18.20
N ILE A 131 17.48 6.67 18.24
CA ILE A 131 17.99 7.29 18.33
C ILE A 131 18.28 8.06 18.06
N HIS A 132 18.44 8.46 18.10
CA HIS A 132 18.88 9.19 18.06
C HIS A 132 18.83 9.72 17.61
N GLN A 133 18.60 9.95 17.53
CA GLN A 133 18.78 10.50 17.54
C GLN A 133 18.82 10.92 17.13
N LEU A 134 18.84 11.41 17.01
CA LEU A 134 19.23 12.01 17.07
C LEU A 134 19.28 12.42 16.54
N HIS A 135 19.31 12.92 16.32
CA HIS A 135 19.73 13.51 16.25
C HIS A 135 19.52 13.79 15.64
N ARG A 136 19.38 14.13 15.52
CA ARG A 136 19.64 14.60 15.40
C ARG A 136 19.36 14.73 14.76
N GLU A 137 19.32 14.98 14.68
CA GLU A 137 19.54 15.28 14.60
C GLU A 137 19.42 15.40 13.92
N ARG A 138 19.44 15.78 13.70
CA ARG A 138 19.84 16.12 13.48
C ARG A 138 19.75 16.07 12.76
N THR A 139 19.75 16.32 12.72
CA THR A 139 20.14 16.40 12.41
C THR A 139 20.05 16.10 11.61
N ALA A 140 19.91 16.36 11.46
CA ALA A 140 20.19 16.18 11.15
C ALA A 140 20.07 15.86 10.32
N GLN A 141 20.00 16.11 10.10
CA GLN A 141 20.23 15.92 9.76
C GLN A 141 20.19 15.43 9.04
N ALA A 142 19.98 15.73 8.98
CA ALA A 142 20.26 15.34 8.75
C ALA A 142 20.21 14.74 8.12
N ASP A 143 20.31 14.93 8.00
CA ASP A 143 20.51 14.37 7.79
C ASP A 143 20.19 13.72 7.20
N ALA A 144 19.96 13.75 7.04
CA ALA A 144 19.87 13.17 6.91
C ALA A 144 19.56 12.65 6.30
N ARG A 145 19.58 12.91 5.94
CA ARG A 145 19.46 12.49 5.87
C ARG A 145 19.28 12.16 5.38
#